data_07f63af8a016b7af5e8635f6bd05aabc
#
_entry.id   07f63af8a016b7af5e8635f6bd05aabc
#
_cell.length_a   1.000
_cell.length_b   1.000
_cell.length_c   1.000
_cell.angle_alpha   90.00
_cell.angle_beta   90.00
_cell.angle_gamma   90.00
#
_symmetry.space_group_name_H-M   'P 1'
#
loop_
_entity.id
_entity.type
_entity.pdbx_description
1 polymer ?
#
loop_
_entity_poly.entity_id
_entity_poly.type
_entity_poly.pdbx_seq_one_letter_code
_entity_poly.pdbx_strand_id
1 'polypeptide(L)'
;MTTILRNALKTALWIIRIIIPVSFVVTLLDFYGIIEWISIYTAPLFRLIGLQGNAAVVYFSSLFLPLYAPIAIIATLPLSLREITILALMCLITHNLPIECAVQRRSGTPFWQTLLIRLTFSILGGILLNLILPDSLALSPDSVATQHTASAVNTTNTSLPAQLLTWFTNTASLCIKIILIITALMYGQFLLKRYGIINKIARPLAPLMRLCGLQPNSAFLWLVAQIVGLTYGAGIMAQEIEESGADREELHRINLHISVNHSLIEDTAIFCMLGVAWYFLVIPRLIFAIIIVQTYNLVKRNIHLT
;
A
#
# COMPACT_ATOMS: atom_id res chain seq x y z
N MET A 1 -14.30 24.18 8.00
CA MET A 1 -12.85 24.07 8.27
C MET A 1 -12.55 23.29 9.56
N THR A 2 -13.19 23.61 10.68
CA THR A 2 -13.01 22.92 11.98
C THR A 2 -13.29 21.41 11.96
N THR A 3 -14.31 20.96 11.23
CA THR A 3 -14.67 19.54 11.14
C THR A 3 -13.62 18.70 10.41
N ILE A 4 -13.01 19.25 9.34
CA ILE A 4 -11.98 18.56 8.56
C ILE A 4 -10.70 18.41 9.39
N LEU A 5 -10.27 19.51 10.03
CA LEU A 5 -9.11 19.49 10.90
C LEU A 5 -9.29 18.50 12.06
N ARG A 6 -10.50 18.45 12.64
CA ARG A 6 -10.84 17.48 13.69
C ARG A 6 -10.78 16.03 13.19
N ASN A 7 -11.28 15.77 11.97
CA ASN A 7 -11.22 14.43 11.37
C ASN A 7 -9.79 14.04 11.00
N ALA A 8 -9.02 14.96 10.42
CA ALA A 8 -7.60 14.73 10.13
C ALA A 8 -6.80 14.42 11.41
N LEU A 9 -7.04 15.15 12.49
CA LEU A 9 -6.41 14.91 13.78
C LEU A 9 -6.82 13.55 14.37
N LYS A 10 -8.11 13.18 14.29
CA LYS A 10 -8.56 11.84 14.73
C LYS A 10 -7.89 10.72 13.95
N THR A 11 -7.80 10.85 12.62
CA THR A 11 -7.11 9.88 11.77
C THR A 11 -5.63 9.82 12.12
N ALA A 12 -4.97 10.96 12.25
CA ALA A 12 -3.56 11.03 12.63
C ALA A 12 -3.30 10.38 13.99
N LEU A 13 -4.13 10.65 15.00
CA LEU A 13 -4.01 10.03 16.32
C LEU A 13 -4.23 8.51 16.27
N TRP A 14 -5.18 8.05 15.46
CA TRP A 14 -5.39 6.61 15.23
C TRP A 14 -4.16 5.96 14.62
N ILE A 15 -3.53 6.60 13.63
CA ILE A 15 -2.31 6.12 12.98
C ILE A 15 -1.13 6.08 13.97
N ILE A 16 -0.95 7.12 14.77
CA ILE A 16 0.11 7.19 15.79
C ILE A 16 -0.03 6.05 16.80
N ARG A 17 -1.27 5.70 17.18
CA ARG A 17 -1.56 4.55 18.07
C ARG A 17 -1.12 3.20 17.47
N ILE A 18 -0.95 3.11 16.16
CA ILE A 18 -0.41 1.93 15.48
C ILE A 18 1.12 2.03 15.37
N ILE A 19 1.62 3.16 14.90
CA ILE A 19 3.05 3.35 14.64
C ILE A 19 3.90 3.19 15.89
N ILE A 20 3.54 3.87 16.98
CA ILE A 20 4.35 3.87 18.21
C ILE A 20 4.53 2.45 18.79
N PRO A 21 3.48 1.67 19.08
CA PRO A 21 3.68 0.35 19.66
C PRO A 21 4.35 -0.63 18.68
N VAL A 22 4.02 -0.58 17.38
CA VAL A 22 4.62 -1.47 16.38
C VAL A 22 6.12 -1.20 16.25
N SER A 23 6.53 0.05 16.04
CA SER A 23 7.95 0.41 15.92
C SER A 23 8.72 0.14 17.22
N PHE A 24 8.12 0.37 18.38
CA PHE A 24 8.73 0.07 19.69
C PHE A 24 9.00 -1.43 19.85
N VAL A 25 7.99 -2.28 19.58
CA VAL A 25 8.14 -3.73 19.66
C VAL A 25 9.23 -4.21 18.68
N VAL A 26 9.22 -3.72 17.44
CA VAL A 26 10.24 -4.12 16.45
C VAL A 26 11.65 -3.69 16.89
N THR A 27 11.81 -2.50 17.45
CA THR A 27 13.10 -2.04 17.99
C THR A 27 13.58 -2.94 19.14
N LEU A 28 12.69 -3.41 20.00
CA LEU A 28 13.04 -4.38 21.05
C LEU A 28 13.42 -5.75 20.47
N LEU A 29 12.65 -6.24 19.49
CA LEU A 29 12.93 -7.51 18.81
C LEU A 29 14.30 -7.47 18.10
N ASP A 30 14.65 -6.32 17.51
CA ASP A 30 15.94 -6.09 16.90
C ASP A 30 17.07 -6.09 17.93
N PHE A 31 16.91 -5.36 19.03
CA PHE A 31 17.86 -5.31 20.13
C PHE A 31 18.19 -6.70 20.72
N TYR A 32 17.17 -7.56 20.86
CA TYR A 32 17.34 -8.93 21.37
C TYR A 32 17.76 -9.95 20.30
N GLY A 33 18.06 -9.52 19.07
CA GLY A 33 18.49 -10.40 17.97
C GLY A 33 17.41 -11.28 17.37
N ILE A 34 16.13 -11.06 17.73
CA ILE A 34 14.99 -11.86 17.24
C ILE A 34 14.78 -11.61 15.75
N ILE A 35 14.97 -10.35 15.29
CA ILE A 35 14.88 -10.00 13.87
C ILE A 35 15.93 -10.74 13.05
N GLU A 36 17.16 -10.82 13.56
CA GLU A 36 18.24 -11.58 12.91
C GLU A 36 17.92 -13.08 12.84
N TRP A 37 17.40 -13.65 13.92
CA TRP A 37 16.93 -15.04 13.92
C TRP A 37 15.86 -15.30 12.88
N ILE A 38 14.82 -14.46 12.79
CA ILE A 38 13.77 -14.55 11.74
C ILE A 38 14.42 -14.44 10.35
N SER A 39 15.36 -13.50 10.19
CA SER A 39 16.05 -13.24 8.93
C SER A 39 16.77 -14.47 8.38
N ILE A 40 17.41 -15.27 9.22
CA ILE A 40 18.10 -16.48 8.82
C ILE A 40 17.14 -17.47 8.13
N TYR A 41 15.96 -17.70 8.70
CA TYR A 41 14.99 -18.66 8.15
C TYR A 41 14.24 -18.14 6.93
N THR A 42 14.03 -16.83 6.82
CA THR A 42 13.28 -16.22 5.72
C THR A 42 14.17 -15.80 4.55
N ALA A 43 15.48 -15.65 4.78
CA ALA A 43 16.44 -15.23 3.76
C ALA A 43 16.39 -16.05 2.46
N PRO A 44 16.28 -17.39 2.46
CA PRO A 44 16.26 -18.15 1.20
C PRO A 44 15.10 -17.76 0.28
N LEU A 45 13.92 -17.49 0.87
CA LEU A 45 12.72 -17.09 0.13
C LEU A 45 12.81 -15.62 -0.34
N PHE A 46 13.23 -14.72 0.56
CA PHE A 46 13.25 -13.29 0.27
C PHE A 46 14.39 -12.89 -0.68
N ARG A 47 15.51 -13.62 -0.69
CA ARG A 47 16.59 -13.43 -1.68
C ARG A 47 16.14 -13.67 -3.13
N LEU A 48 15.14 -14.54 -3.37
CA LEU A 48 14.58 -14.74 -4.71
C LEU A 48 13.94 -13.47 -5.29
N ILE A 49 13.47 -12.58 -4.42
CA ILE A 49 12.89 -11.29 -4.78
C ILE A 49 13.83 -10.10 -4.48
N GLY A 50 15.12 -10.38 -4.24
CA GLY A 50 16.14 -9.36 -4.03
C GLY A 50 16.05 -8.63 -2.69
N LEU A 51 15.47 -9.29 -1.67
CA LEU A 51 15.29 -8.75 -0.32
C LEU A 51 16.13 -9.52 0.70
N GLN A 52 16.55 -8.84 1.76
CA GLN A 52 17.13 -9.48 2.94
C GLN A 52 16.04 -10.20 3.75
N GLY A 53 16.45 -11.17 4.59
CA GLY A 53 15.48 -11.92 5.40
C GLY A 53 14.71 -11.08 6.41
N ASN A 54 15.28 -10.00 6.94
CA ASN A 54 14.61 -9.06 7.86
C ASN A 54 13.41 -8.34 7.19
N ALA A 55 13.40 -8.21 5.86
CA ALA A 55 12.28 -7.67 5.09
C ALA A 55 10.98 -8.49 5.28
N ALA A 56 11.12 -9.77 5.68
CA ALA A 56 9.98 -10.63 5.99
C ALA A 56 9.08 -10.04 7.08
N VAL A 57 9.66 -9.42 8.11
CA VAL A 57 8.90 -8.80 9.21
C VAL A 57 8.01 -7.68 8.68
N VAL A 58 8.53 -6.86 7.74
CA VAL A 58 7.76 -5.81 7.06
C VAL A 58 6.62 -6.41 6.25
N TYR A 59 6.93 -7.38 5.40
CA TYR A 59 5.94 -7.98 4.51
C TYR A 59 4.84 -8.72 5.26
N PHE A 60 5.20 -9.60 6.19
CA PHE A 60 4.19 -10.34 6.98
C PHE A 60 3.35 -9.43 7.86
N SER A 61 3.92 -8.37 8.44
CA SER A 61 3.13 -7.39 9.18
C SER A 61 2.09 -6.70 8.27
N SER A 62 2.46 -6.39 7.03
CA SER A 62 1.55 -5.76 6.08
C SER A 62 0.34 -6.62 5.73
N LEU A 63 0.48 -7.96 5.70
CA LEU A 63 -0.63 -8.84 5.37
C LEU A 63 -1.82 -8.69 6.34
N PHE A 64 -1.53 -8.40 7.61
CA PHE A 64 -2.54 -8.39 8.68
C PHE A 64 -2.85 -6.99 9.22
N LEU A 65 -1.94 -6.03 9.03
CA LEU A 65 -2.04 -4.69 9.60
C LEU A 65 -2.22 -3.62 8.51
N PRO A 66 -2.80 -2.47 8.89
CA PRO A 66 -2.86 -1.31 8.01
C PRO A 66 -1.47 -0.85 7.57
N LEU A 67 -1.38 -0.17 6.43
CA LEU A 67 -0.15 0.25 5.75
C LEU A 67 0.85 1.01 6.66
N TYR A 68 0.37 1.67 7.70
CA TYR A 68 1.20 2.42 8.64
C TYR A 68 2.10 1.53 9.51
N ALA A 69 1.73 0.26 9.74
CA ALA A 69 2.55 -0.67 10.48
C ALA A 69 3.82 -1.09 9.71
N PRO A 70 3.75 -1.59 8.46
CA PRO A 70 4.96 -1.86 7.68
C PRO A 70 5.83 -0.63 7.47
N ILE A 71 5.26 0.57 7.32
CA ILE A 71 6.03 1.83 7.22
C ILE A 71 6.82 2.10 8.50
N ALA A 72 6.19 1.90 9.67
CA ALA A 72 6.85 2.05 10.95
C ALA A 72 8.03 1.07 11.12
N ILE A 73 7.86 -0.18 10.63
CA ILE A 73 8.92 -1.20 10.67
C ILE A 73 10.06 -0.85 9.71
N ILE A 74 9.75 -0.43 8.48
CA ILE A 74 10.75 0.04 7.50
C ILE A 74 11.62 1.14 8.10
N ALA A 75 11.04 2.07 8.85
CA ALA A 75 11.77 3.16 9.47
C ALA A 75 12.72 2.71 10.62
N THR A 76 12.60 1.48 11.10
CA THR A 76 13.45 0.93 12.18
C THR A 76 14.51 -0.04 11.68
N LEU A 77 14.35 -0.59 10.49
CA LEU A 77 15.26 -1.60 9.94
C LEU A 77 16.29 -1.00 8.97
N PRO A 78 17.50 -1.57 8.88
CA PRO A 78 18.55 -1.14 7.96
C PRO A 78 18.25 -1.67 6.54
N LEU A 79 17.32 -1.05 5.85
CA LEU A 79 16.91 -1.40 4.49
C LEU A 79 17.42 -0.36 3.49
N SER A 80 17.96 -0.82 2.38
CA SER A 80 18.32 0.03 1.24
C SER A 80 17.09 0.62 0.55
N LEU A 81 17.24 1.73 -0.18
CA LEU A 81 16.13 2.32 -0.96
C LEU A 81 15.57 1.33 -1.99
N ARG A 82 16.44 0.46 -2.55
CA ARG A 82 16.03 -0.61 -3.46
C ARG A 82 15.07 -1.58 -2.77
N GLU A 83 15.42 -2.08 -1.59
CA GLU A 83 14.58 -2.98 -0.80
C GLU A 83 13.29 -2.31 -0.35
N ILE A 84 13.36 -1.05 0.08
CA ILE A 84 12.17 -0.26 0.44
C ILE A 84 11.25 -0.11 -0.75
N THR A 85 11.78 0.11 -1.97
CA THR A 85 10.95 0.25 -3.18
C THR A 85 10.24 -1.05 -3.52
N ILE A 86 10.92 -2.20 -3.43
CA ILE A 86 10.33 -3.53 -3.64
C ILE A 86 9.24 -3.80 -2.60
N LEU A 87 9.57 -3.63 -1.31
CA LEU A 87 8.63 -3.82 -0.21
C LEU A 87 7.43 -2.88 -0.29
N ALA A 88 7.64 -1.62 -0.68
CA ALA A 88 6.57 -0.66 -0.87
C ALA A 88 5.53 -1.14 -1.87
N LEU A 89 5.96 -1.61 -3.05
CA LEU A 89 5.05 -2.17 -4.05
C LEU A 89 4.32 -3.40 -3.51
N MET A 90 5.04 -4.32 -2.87
CA MET A 90 4.47 -5.54 -2.29
C MET A 90 3.43 -5.22 -1.22
N CYS A 91 3.75 -4.33 -0.29
CA CYS A 91 2.85 -3.90 0.79
C CYS A 91 1.63 -3.14 0.25
N LEU A 92 1.80 -2.28 -0.75
CA LEU A 92 0.70 -1.56 -1.40
C LEU A 92 -0.33 -2.50 -2.03
N ILE A 93 0.10 -3.68 -2.48
CA ILE A 93 -0.80 -4.69 -3.05
C ILE A 93 -1.44 -5.56 -1.96
N THR A 94 -0.75 -5.83 -0.84
CA THR A 94 -1.18 -6.86 0.13
C THR A 94 -1.52 -6.37 1.53
N HIS A 95 -1.42 -5.08 1.84
CA HIS A 95 -1.72 -4.64 3.20
C HIS A 95 -3.16 -4.97 3.62
N ASN A 96 -3.32 -5.26 4.91
CA ASN A 96 -4.62 -5.43 5.57
C ASN A 96 -5.55 -6.45 4.86
N LEU A 97 -4.99 -7.55 4.34
CA LEU A 97 -5.70 -8.54 3.51
C LEU A 97 -7.04 -9.02 4.11
N PRO A 98 -7.13 -9.42 5.40
CA PRO A 98 -8.38 -9.98 5.92
C PRO A 98 -9.54 -8.99 5.85
N ILE A 99 -9.29 -7.73 6.20
CA ILE A 99 -10.32 -6.69 6.21
C ILE A 99 -10.67 -6.26 4.80
N GLU A 100 -9.68 -6.02 3.95
CA GLU A 100 -9.92 -5.53 2.59
C GLU A 100 -10.54 -6.59 1.68
N CYS A 101 -10.14 -7.86 1.80
CA CYS A 101 -10.81 -8.95 1.10
C CYS A 101 -12.26 -9.15 1.59
N ALA A 102 -12.53 -8.94 2.89
CA ALA A 102 -13.90 -8.98 3.42
C ALA A 102 -14.75 -7.81 2.91
N VAL A 103 -14.17 -6.63 2.77
CA VAL A 103 -14.82 -5.44 2.18
C VAL A 103 -15.17 -5.69 0.72
N GLN A 104 -14.22 -6.21 -0.08
CA GLN A 104 -14.47 -6.54 -1.49
C GLN A 104 -15.49 -7.68 -1.68
N ARG A 105 -15.57 -8.61 -0.73
CA ARG A 105 -16.62 -9.64 -0.73
C ARG A 105 -18.01 -9.01 -0.62
N ARG A 106 -18.19 -7.97 0.19
CA ARG A 106 -19.47 -7.26 0.33
C ARG A 106 -19.89 -6.54 -0.95
N SER A 107 -18.93 -6.08 -1.73
CA SER A 107 -19.17 -5.44 -3.04
C SER A 107 -19.16 -6.41 -4.23
N GLY A 108 -19.28 -7.73 -3.99
CA GLY A 108 -19.57 -8.73 -5.02
C GLY A 108 -18.40 -9.57 -5.52
N THR A 109 -17.21 -9.50 -4.91
CA THR A 109 -16.06 -10.33 -5.33
C THR A 109 -15.70 -11.37 -4.26
N PRO A 110 -15.54 -12.68 -4.63
CA PRO A 110 -15.20 -13.70 -3.66
C PRO A 110 -13.92 -13.41 -2.88
N PHE A 111 -13.95 -13.61 -1.56
CA PHE A 111 -12.82 -13.35 -0.66
C PHE A 111 -11.53 -14.04 -1.11
N TRP A 112 -11.60 -15.33 -1.41
CA TRP A 112 -10.43 -16.13 -1.80
C TRP A 112 -9.83 -15.71 -3.14
N GLN A 113 -10.67 -15.27 -4.07
CA GLN A 113 -10.22 -14.76 -5.37
C GLN A 113 -9.39 -13.50 -5.18
N THR A 114 -9.89 -12.54 -4.40
CA THR A 114 -9.16 -11.31 -4.08
C THR A 114 -7.86 -11.62 -3.34
N LEU A 115 -7.91 -12.51 -2.35
CA LEU A 115 -6.74 -12.91 -1.56
C LEU A 115 -5.64 -13.48 -2.46
N LEU A 116 -5.98 -14.45 -3.32
CA LEU A 116 -5.02 -15.10 -4.21
C LEU A 116 -4.44 -14.12 -5.23
N ILE A 117 -5.27 -13.26 -5.83
CA ILE A 117 -4.81 -12.23 -6.77
C ILE A 117 -3.80 -11.31 -6.08
N ARG A 118 -4.12 -10.78 -4.92
CA ARG A 118 -3.25 -9.85 -4.20
C ARG A 118 -1.92 -10.48 -3.80
N LEU A 119 -1.93 -11.70 -3.25
CA LEU A 119 -0.71 -12.42 -2.90
C LEU A 119 0.15 -12.71 -4.14
N THR A 120 -0.46 -13.22 -5.21
CA THR A 120 0.26 -13.55 -6.44
C THR A 120 0.89 -12.31 -7.07
N PHE A 121 0.12 -11.23 -7.25
CA PHE A 121 0.63 -10.02 -7.88
C PHE A 121 1.59 -9.20 -6.99
N SER A 122 1.52 -9.36 -5.68
CA SER A 122 2.53 -8.82 -4.77
C SER A 122 3.89 -9.48 -4.99
N ILE A 123 3.93 -10.82 -5.03
CA ILE A 123 5.17 -11.57 -5.27
C ILE A 123 5.71 -11.28 -6.68
N LEU A 124 4.85 -11.32 -7.69
CA LEU A 124 5.23 -10.95 -9.08
C LEU A 124 5.76 -9.53 -9.16
N GLY A 125 5.17 -8.59 -8.43
CA GLY A 125 5.63 -7.21 -8.35
C GLY A 125 7.01 -7.09 -7.70
N GLY A 126 7.25 -7.85 -6.65
CA GLY A 126 8.57 -7.93 -6.01
C GLY A 126 9.63 -8.47 -6.98
N ILE A 127 9.34 -9.57 -7.67
CA ILE A 127 10.23 -10.15 -8.68
C ILE A 127 10.46 -9.16 -9.83
N LEU A 128 9.41 -8.53 -10.34
CA LEU A 128 9.50 -7.54 -11.43
C LEU A 128 10.42 -6.38 -11.05
N LEU A 129 10.21 -5.78 -9.87
CA LEU A 129 11.06 -4.67 -9.42
C LEU A 129 12.50 -5.13 -9.14
N ASN A 130 12.70 -6.35 -8.61
CA ASN A 130 14.03 -6.91 -8.43
C ASN A 130 14.81 -6.99 -9.76
N LEU A 131 14.12 -7.29 -10.87
CA LEU A 131 14.74 -7.38 -12.20
C LEU A 131 14.99 -6.01 -12.86
N ILE A 132 14.17 -5.01 -12.54
CA ILE A 132 14.20 -3.70 -13.22
C ILE A 132 15.03 -2.67 -12.45
N LEU A 133 15.02 -2.73 -11.09
CA LEU A 133 15.70 -1.75 -10.27
C LEU A 133 17.22 -1.90 -10.36
N PRO A 134 17.94 -0.80 -10.64
CA PRO A 134 19.40 -0.82 -10.69
C PRO A 134 20.02 -1.04 -9.30
N ASP A 135 21.15 -1.70 -9.26
CA ASP A 135 21.89 -1.94 -8.01
C ASP A 135 22.43 -0.65 -7.38
N SER A 136 22.56 0.44 -8.16
CA SER A 136 22.94 1.76 -7.63
C SER A 136 21.97 2.30 -6.58
N LEU A 137 20.70 1.91 -6.60
CA LEU A 137 19.71 2.25 -5.56
C LEU A 137 19.98 1.54 -4.21
N ALA A 138 20.76 0.46 -4.21
CA ALA A 138 21.22 -0.18 -2.98
C ALA A 138 22.28 0.66 -2.24
N LEU A 139 22.96 1.54 -2.96
CA LEU A 139 24.10 2.33 -2.45
C LEU A 139 23.76 3.82 -2.25
N SER A 140 22.51 4.24 -2.42
CA SER A 140 22.13 5.65 -2.38
C SER A 140 22.28 6.24 -0.96
N PRO A 141 23.23 7.17 -0.72
CA PRO A 141 23.44 7.77 0.60
C PRO A 141 22.32 8.72 1.03
N ASP A 142 21.49 9.18 0.07
CA ASP A 142 20.49 10.24 0.27
C ASP A 142 19.09 9.74 0.62
N SER A 143 18.89 8.42 0.78
CA SER A 143 17.57 7.92 1.23
C SER A 143 17.34 8.28 2.69
N VAL A 144 16.10 8.67 3.05
CA VAL A 144 15.71 8.93 4.45
C VAL A 144 16.01 7.71 5.32
N ALA A 145 15.94 6.51 4.76
CA ALA A 145 16.37 5.27 5.39
C ALA A 145 17.89 5.24 5.65
N THR A 146 18.73 5.74 4.72
CA THR A 146 20.20 5.77 4.89
C THR A 146 20.62 6.78 5.95
N GLN A 147 19.91 7.89 6.12
CA GLN A 147 20.17 8.83 7.23
C GLN A 147 19.85 8.20 8.58
N HIS A 148 18.86 7.29 8.64
CA HIS A 148 18.57 6.51 9.85
C HIS A 148 19.54 5.34 10.04
N THR A 149 20.05 4.71 8.96
CA THR A 149 21.02 3.60 9.01
C THR A 149 22.46 4.07 9.24
N ALA A 150 22.82 5.28 8.85
CA ALA A 150 24.14 5.84 9.22
C ALA A 150 24.33 5.95 10.75
N SER A 151 23.21 6.10 11.48
CA SER A 151 23.19 6.01 12.95
C SER A 151 23.12 4.56 13.46
N ALA A 152 22.68 3.60 12.64
CA ALA A 152 22.49 2.19 13.01
C ALA A 152 23.72 1.30 12.71
N VAL A 153 24.61 1.70 11.78
CA VAL A 153 25.79 0.90 11.37
C VAL A 153 26.86 0.77 12.47
N ASN A 154 26.75 1.50 13.59
CA ASN A 154 27.66 1.37 14.74
C ASN A 154 27.06 0.54 15.91
N THR A 155 26.09 -0.36 15.66
CA THR A 155 25.27 -0.97 16.72
C THR A 155 25.83 -2.26 17.35
N THR A 156 27.05 -2.67 17.13
CA THR A 156 27.59 -3.87 17.81
C THR A 156 27.82 -3.69 19.32
N ASN A 157 27.63 -2.47 19.88
CA ASN A 157 27.75 -2.20 21.32
C ASN A 157 26.87 -1.06 21.83
N THR A 158 25.71 -0.80 21.21
CA THR A 158 24.84 0.31 21.67
C THR A 158 24.03 -0.15 22.88
N SER A 159 24.09 0.63 23.97
CA SER A 159 23.24 0.37 25.15
C SER A 159 21.76 0.56 24.81
N LEU A 160 20.88 -0.22 25.45
CA LEU A 160 19.43 -0.12 25.26
C LEU A 160 18.89 1.32 25.37
N PRO A 161 19.35 2.16 26.35
CA PRO A 161 18.91 3.55 26.44
C PRO A 161 19.24 4.39 25.18
N ALA A 162 20.43 4.19 24.60
CA ALA A 162 20.82 4.91 23.39
C ALA A 162 19.99 4.51 22.18
N GLN A 163 19.67 3.21 22.04
CA GLN A 163 18.80 2.71 20.98
C GLN A 163 17.35 3.22 21.14
N LEU A 164 16.84 3.27 22.38
CA LEU A 164 15.51 3.83 22.65
C LEU A 164 15.43 5.34 22.38
N LEU A 165 16.49 6.08 22.64
CA LEU A 165 16.55 7.50 22.31
C LEU A 165 16.51 7.72 20.79
N THR A 166 17.29 6.94 20.04
CA THR A 166 17.29 6.96 18.57
C THR A 166 15.92 6.58 18.02
N TRP A 167 15.31 5.51 18.54
CA TRP A 167 13.95 5.12 18.20
C TRP A 167 12.95 6.25 18.44
N PHE A 168 13.01 6.91 19.60
CA PHE A 168 12.08 8.00 19.93
C PHE A 168 12.18 9.17 18.96
N THR A 169 13.40 9.63 18.66
CA THR A 169 13.61 10.75 17.73
C THR A 169 13.15 10.43 16.31
N ASN A 170 13.46 9.22 15.83
CA ASN A 170 13.08 8.75 14.50
C ASN A 170 11.55 8.57 14.39
N THR A 171 10.94 7.93 15.37
CA THR A 171 9.48 7.72 15.40
C THR A 171 8.72 9.03 15.53
N ALA A 172 9.20 9.98 16.33
CA ALA A 172 8.60 11.31 16.44
C ALA A 172 8.66 12.07 15.10
N SER A 173 9.81 12.05 14.42
CA SER A 173 9.99 12.65 13.09
C SER A 173 9.03 12.01 12.06
N LEU A 174 8.96 10.68 12.04
CA LEU A 174 8.03 9.94 11.17
C LEU A 174 6.58 10.32 11.43
N CYS A 175 6.16 10.37 12.71
CA CYS A 175 4.80 10.75 13.09
C CYS A 175 4.45 12.17 12.60
N ILE A 176 5.36 13.13 12.76
CA ILE A 176 5.14 14.51 12.29
C ILE A 176 4.95 14.53 10.77
N LYS A 177 5.83 13.86 10.01
CA LYS A 177 5.72 13.79 8.54
C LYS A 177 4.39 13.17 8.11
N ILE A 178 3.98 12.08 8.73
CA ILE A 178 2.71 11.39 8.43
C ILE A 178 1.51 12.30 8.74
N ILE A 179 1.50 12.98 9.90
CA ILE A 179 0.42 13.92 10.26
C ILE A 179 0.27 15.01 9.19
N LEU A 180 1.37 15.62 8.78
CA LEU A 180 1.37 16.69 7.77
C LEU A 180 0.80 16.20 6.44
N ILE A 181 1.27 15.05 5.94
CA ILE A 181 0.81 14.51 4.65
C ILE A 181 -0.64 14.09 4.72
N ILE A 182 -1.05 13.35 5.75
CA ILE A 182 -2.45 12.94 5.86
C ILE A 182 -3.38 14.13 5.97
N THR A 183 -2.99 15.16 6.72
CA THR A 183 -3.78 16.40 6.81
C THR A 183 -3.90 17.07 5.44
N ALA A 184 -2.81 17.15 4.68
CA ALA A 184 -2.80 17.72 3.34
C ALA A 184 -3.66 16.88 2.36
N LEU A 185 -3.54 15.55 2.39
CA LEU A 185 -4.31 14.64 1.55
C LEU A 185 -5.81 14.69 1.89
N MET A 186 -6.19 14.64 3.16
CA MET A 186 -7.59 14.75 3.59
C MET A 186 -8.20 16.11 3.21
N TYR A 187 -7.41 17.19 3.29
CA TYR A 187 -7.86 18.49 2.83
C TYR A 187 -8.04 18.52 1.30
N GLY A 188 -7.10 17.95 0.56
CA GLY A 188 -7.21 17.77 -0.90
C GLY A 188 -8.45 16.96 -1.31
N GLN A 189 -8.69 15.82 -0.66
CA GLN A 189 -9.89 14.99 -0.88
C GLN A 189 -11.19 15.78 -0.60
N PHE A 190 -11.20 16.55 0.49
CA PHE A 190 -12.34 17.42 0.79
C PHE A 190 -12.60 18.44 -0.31
N LEU A 191 -11.56 19.12 -0.82
CA LEU A 191 -11.71 20.06 -1.91
C LEU A 191 -12.24 19.40 -3.19
N LEU A 192 -11.71 18.22 -3.54
CA LEU A 192 -12.17 17.44 -4.70
C LEU A 192 -13.66 17.10 -4.59
N LYS A 193 -14.13 16.70 -3.40
CA LYS A 193 -15.54 16.40 -3.14
C LYS A 193 -16.39 17.67 -3.16
N ARG A 194 -15.95 18.72 -2.45
CA ARG A 194 -16.70 19.98 -2.30
C ARG A 194 -16.98 20.68 -3.63
N TYR A 195 -16.00 20.66 -4.54
CA TYR A 195 -16.13 21.30 -5.86
C TYR A 195 -16.65 20.36 -6.94
N GLY A 196 -17.03 19.13 -6.60
CA GLY A 196 -17.51 18.14 -7.55
C GLY A 196 -16.48 17.77 -8.64
N ILE A 197 -15.20 17.94 -8.33
CA ILE A 197 -14.10 17.72 -9.27
C ILE A 197 -14.02 16.25 -9.66
N ILE A 198 -14.37 15.33 -8.73
CA ILE A 198 -14.39 13.89 -9.00
C ILE A 198 -15.29 13.59 -10.20
N ASN A 199 -16.51 14.15 -10.25
CA ASN A 199 -17.43 13.97 -11.37
C ASN A 199 -16.90 14.60 -12.68
N LYS A 200 -16.20 15.73 -12.58
CA LYS A 200 -15.62 16.42 -13.75
C LYS A 200 -14.45 15.61 -14.34
N ILE A 201 -13.63 14.97 -13.48
CA ILE A 201 -12.51 14.15 -13.90
C ILE A 201 -12.99 12.78 -14.38
N ALA A 202 -14.05 12.21 -13.83
CA ALA A 202 -14.59 10.91 -14.24
C ALA A 202 -14.99 10.88 -15.72
N ARG A 203 -15.57 11.98 -16.25
CA ARG A 203 -15.98 12.07 -17.66
C ARG A 203 -14.84 11.86 -18.67
N PRO A 204 -13.71 12.61 -18.61
CA PRO A 204 -12.59 12.40 -19.53
C PRO A 204 -11.85 11.07 -19.30
N LEU A 205 -12.00 10.43 -18.13
CA LEU A 205 -11.42 9.10 -17.86
C LEU A 205 -12.24 7.95 -18.47
N ALA A 206 -13.47 8.19 -18.90
CA ALA A 206 -14.33 7.15 -19.47
C ALA A 206 -13.67 6.33 -20.62
N PRO A 207 -12.94 6.93 -21.60
CA PRO A 207 -12.22 6.13 -22.61
C PRO A 207 -11.07 5.30 -22.02
N LEU A 208 -10.41 5.77 -20.95
CA LEU A 208 -9.36 5.02 -20.26
C LEU A 208 -9.91 3.77 -19.58
N MET A 209 -11.16 3.79 -19.10
CA MET A 209 -11.81 2.61 -18.51
C MET A 209 -11.89 1.45 -19.51
N ARG A 210 -12.09 1.73 -20.80
CA ARG A 210 -12.07 0.68 -21.83
C ARG A 210 -10.71 -0.01 -21.95
N LEU A 211 -9.63 0.75 -21.85
CA LEU A 211 -8.27 0.20 -21.80
C LEU A 211 -8.08 -0.71 -20.58
N CYS A 212 -8.66 -0.33 -19.44
CA CYS A 212 -8.66 -1.12 -18.22
C CYS A 212 -9.59 -2.34 -18.29
N GLY A 213 -10.34 -2.55 -19.39
CA GLY A 213 -11.33 -3.63 -19.51
C GLY A 213 -12.63 -3.38 -18.75
N LEU A 214 -12.91 -2.13 -18.39
CA LEU A 214 -14.07 -1.66 -17.64
C LEU A 214 -15.03 -0.88 -18.53
N GLN A 215 -16.29 -0.76 -18.12
CA GLN A 215 -17.25 0.09 -18.81
C GLN A 215 -16.93 1.58 -18.57
N PRO A 216 -17.22 2.47 -19.54
CA PRO A 216 -16.98 3.91 -19.39
C PRO A 216 -17.70 4.53 -18.17
N ASN A 217 -18.88 4.02 -17.84
CA ASN A 217 -19.69 4.48 -16.69
C ASN A 217 -19.06 4.12 -15.34
N SER A 218 -18.11 3.18 -15.30
CA SER A 218 -17.40 2.77 -14.10
C SER A 218 -16.38 3.81 -13.62
N ALA A 219 -16.08 4.82 -14.43
CA ALA A 219 -15.03 5.82 -14.14
C ALA A 219 -15.25 6.53 -12.80
N PHE A 220 -16.48 6.82 -12.42
CA PHE A 220 -16.79 7.46 -11.15
C PHE A 220 -16.45 6.54 -9.95
N LEU A 221 -16.95 5.30 -9.98
CA LEU A 221 -16.71 4.31 -8.91
C LEU A 221 -15.22 3.98 -8.79
N TRP A 222 -14.55 3.78 -9.92
CA TRP A 222 -13.12 3.57 -9.97
C TRP A 222 -12.36 4.75 -9.35
N LEU A 223 -12.68 5.99 -9.74
CA LEU A 223 -12.01 7.19 -9.25
C LEU A 223 -12.24 7.39 -7.74
N VAL A 224 -13.43 7.08 -7.24
CA VAL A 224 -13.72 7.11 -5.81
C VAL A 224 -12.81 6.15 -5.05
N ALA A 225 -12.64 4.92 -5.53
CA ALA A 225 -11.75 3.94 -4.91
C ALA A 225 -10.27 4.38 -4.94
N GLN A 226 -9.85 5.13 -5.97
CA GLN A 226 -8.49 5.66 -6.10
C GLN A 226 -8.20 6.86 -5.20
N ILE A 227 -9.19 7.70 -4.94
CA ILE A 227 -9.01 8.96 -4.18
C ILE A 227 -9.44 8.79 -2.72
N VAL A 228 -10.54 8.07 -2.48
CA VAL A 228 -11.17 7.99 -1.14
C VAL A 228 -10.82 6.70 -0.41
N GLY A 229 -10.32 5.72 -1.16
CA GLY A 229 -9.90 4.42 -0.63
C GLY A 229 -10.92 3.31 -0.84
N LEU A 230 -10.43 2.07 -0.65
CA LEU A 230 -11.16 0.84 -0.95
C LEU A 230 -12.45 0.68 -0.13
N THR A 231 -12.38 0.93 1.17
CA THR A 231 -13.52 0.71 2.08
C THR A 231 -14.72 1.58 1.72
N TYR A 232 -14.47 2.85 1.39
CA TYR A 232 -15.52 3.78 0.99
C TYR A 232 -16.02 3.48 -0.42
N GLY A 233 -15.12 3.17 -1.36
CA GLY A 233 -15.49 2.77 -2.72
C GLY A 233 -16.35 1.51 -2.73
N ALA A 234 -15.99 0.48 -1.98
CA ALA A 234 -16.77 -0.74 -1.85
C ALA A 234 -18.13 -0.52 -1.16
N GLY A 235 -18.19 0.42 -0.21
CA GLY A 235 -19.48 0.82 0.41
C GLY A 235 -20.45 1.41 -0.61
N ILE A 236 -19.98 2.31 -1.48
CA ILE A 236 -20.80 2.87 -2.57
C ILE A 236 -21.20 1.76 -3.56
N MET A 237 -20.26 0.87 -3.94
CA MET A 237 -20.58 -0.25 -4.83
C MET A 237 -21.64 -1.17 -4.25
N ALA A 238 -21.60 -1.47 -2.96
CA ALA A 238 -22.61 -2.27 -2.28
C ALA A 238 -24.01 -1.57 -2.31
N GLN A 239 -24.03 -0.27 -2.09
CA GLN A 239 -25.24 0.53 -2.16
C GLN A 239 -25.83 0.57 -3.60
N GLU A 240 -24.99 0.72 -4.62
CA GLU A 240 -25.41 0.68 -6.02
C GLU A 240 -26.04 -0.68 -6.41
N ILE A 241 -25.54 -1.78 -5.84
CA ILE A 241 -26.17 -3.11 -6.04
C ILE A 241 -27.59 -3.14 -5.46
N GLU A 242 -27.77 -2.58 -4.27
CA GLU A 242 -29.05 -2.63 -3.53
C GLU A 242 -30.09 -1.67 -4.11
N GLU A 243 -29.69 -0.44 -4.48
CA GLU A 243 -30.61 0.63 -4.86
C GLU A 243 -30.88 0.72 -6.37
N SER A 244 -29.87 0.51 -7.19
CA SER A 244 -29.93 0.77 -8.64
C SER A 244 -29.96 -0.50 -9.49
N GLY A 245 -29.82 -1.68 -8.88
CA GLY A 245 -29.68 -2.94 -9.62
C GLY A 245 -28.45 -2.96 -10.54
N ALA A 246 -27.36 -2.32 -10.12
CA ALA A 246 -26.14 -2.19 -10.89
C ALA A 246 -25.63 -3.55 -11.38
N ASP A 247 -25.01 -3.56 -12.56
CA ASP A 247 -24.42 -4.76 -13.14
C ASP A 247 -23.37 -5.36 -12.21
N ARG A 248 -23.73 -6.45 -11.54
CA ARG A 248 -22.86 -7.15 -10.58
C ARG A 248 -21.57 -7.60 -11.22
N GLU A 249 -21.59 -7.88 -12.51
CA GLU A 249 -20.39 -8.29 -13.23
C GLU A 249 -19.43 -7.13 -13.42
N GLU A 250 -19.94 -5.95 -13.75
CA GLU A 250 -19.11 -4.76 -13.87
C GLU A 250 -18.51 -4.36 -12.52
N LEU A 251 -19.31 -4.45 -11.44
CA LEU A 251 -18.78 -4.20 -10.10
C LEU A 251 -17.71 -5.22 -9.71
N HIS A 252 -17.86 -6.48 -10.12
CA HIS A 252 -16.83 -7.49 -9.95
C HIS A 252 -15.55 -7.13 -10.71
N ARG A 253 -15.64 -6.65 -11.97
CA ARG A 253 -14.47 -6.17 -12.75
C ARG A 253 -13.77 -4.98 -12.08
N ILE A 254 -14.55 -4.01 -11.58
CA ILE A 254 -14.00 -2.88 -10.82
C ILE A 254 -13.26 -3.40 -9.58
N ASN A 255 -13.85 -4.32 -8.82
CA ASN A 255 -13.22 -4.92 -7.64
C ASN A 255 -11.92 -5.66 -7.99
N LEU A 256 -11.90 -6.41 -9.09
CA LEU A 256 -10.68 -7.06 -9.56
C LEU A 256 -9.59 -6.04 -9.89
N HIS A 257 -9.93 -4.93 -10.55
CA HIS A 257 -9.00 -3.86 -10.87
C HIS A 257 -8.45 -3.20 -9.61
N ILE A 258 -9.33 -2.81 -8.67
CA ILE A 258 -8.92 -2.11 -7.45
C ILE A 258 -8.29 -3.02 -6.40
N SER A 259 -8.37 -4.34 -6.56
CA SER A 259 -7.74 -5.29 -5.63
C SER A 259 -6.23 -5.08 -5.50
N VAL A 260 -5.55 -4.74 -6.58
CA VAL A 260 -4.10 -4.47 -6.61
C VAL A 260 -3.77 -2.99 -6.80
N ASN A 261 -4.78 -2.15 -7.05
CA ASN A 261 -4.61 -0.78 -7.51
C ASN A 261 -5.65 0.17 -6.91
N HIS A 262 -5.78 0.22 -5.59
CA HIS A 262 -6.60 1.20 -4.87
C HIS A 262 -5.71 2.26 -4.20
N SER A 263 -6.33 3.35 -3.76
CA SER A 263 -5.64 4.44 -3.03
C SER A 263 -4.34 4.91 -3.70
N LEU A 264 -4.36 5.04 -5.03
CA LEU A 264 -3.15 5.38 -5.82
C LEU A 264 -2.44 6.63 -5.35
N ILE A 265 -3.18 7.62 -4.85
CA ILE A 265 -2.61 8.91 -4.46
C ILE A 265 -2.13 8.84 -3.01
N GLU A 266 -3.01 8.44 -2.08
CA GLU A 266 -2.73 8.48 -0.65
C GLU A 266 -1.62 7.52 -0.26
N ASP A 267 -1.80 6.25 -0.56
CA ASP A 267 -0.85 5.21 -0.16
C ASP A 267 0.52 5.35 -0.84
N THR A 268 0.51 5.77 -2.12
CA THR A 268 1.77 6.05 -2.83
C THR A 268 2.51 7.23 -2.23
N ALA A 269 1.80 8.33 -1.89
CA ALA A 269 2.42 9.52 -1.31
C ALA A 269 3.14 9.22 0.01
N ILE A 270 2.59 8.30 0.82
CA ILE A 270 3.20 7.89 2.09
C ILE A 270 4.54 7.18 1.85
N PHE A 271 4.65 6.28 0.87
CA PHE A 271 5.93 5.65 0.54
C PHE A 271 6.92 6.60 -0.15
N CYS A 272 6.42 7.59 -0.91
CA CYS A 272 7.29 8.62 -1.48
C CYS A 272 8.03 9.44 -0.41
N MET A 273 7.48 9.55 0.82
CA MET A 273 8.21 10.17 1.95
C MET A 273 9.46 9.40 2.37
N LEU A 274 9.51 8.11 2.09
CA LEU A 274 10.68 7.26 2.35
C LEU A 274 11.71 7.31 1.20
N GLY A 275 11.51 8.19 0.22
CA GLY A 275 12.38 8.36 -0.94
C GLY A 275 12.03 7.49 -2.14
N VAL A 276 10.97 6.70 -2.08
CA VAL A 276 10.54 5.83 -3.19
C VAL A 276 9.95 6.67 -4.32
N ALA A 277 10.40 6.46 -5.54
CA ALA A 277 9.87 7.15 -6.69
C ALA A 277 8.47 6.60 -7.05
N TRP A 278 7.48 7.49 -7.16
CA TRP A 278 6.06 7.15 -7.36
C TRP A 278 5.78 6.23 -8.56
N TYR A 279 6.54 6.36 -9.64
CA TYR A 279 6.31 5.59 -10.86
C TYR A 279 6.61 4.10 -10.69
N PHE A 280 7.53 3.70 -9.80
CA PHE A 280 7.75 2.29 -9.44
C PHE A 280 6.59 1.68 -8.65
N LEU A 281 5.75 2.51 -8.06
CA LEU A 281 4.59 2.06 -7.29
C LEU A 281 3.29 2.11 -8.10
N VAL A 282 3.12 3.13 -8.95
CA VAL A 282 1.88 3.36 -9.68
C VAL A 282 1.83 2.53 -10.97
N ILE A 283 2.89 2.57 -11.79
CA ILE A 283 2.89 1.93 -13.12
C ILE A 283 2.69 0.41 -13.01
N PRO A 284 3.44 -0.34 -12.18
CA PRO A 284 3.23 -1.79 -12.07
C PRO A 284 1.83 -2.15 -11.58
N ARG A 285 1.27 -1.42 -10.61
CA ARG A 285 -0.09 -1.68 -10.10
C ARG A 285 -1.15 -1.46 -11.17
N LEU A 286 -1.03 -0.42 -11.99
CA LEU A 286 -1.93 -0.17 -13.13
C LEU A 286 -1.84 -1.29 -14.17
N ILE A 287 -0.62 -1.70 -14.54
CA ILE A 287 -0.40 -2.79 -15.49
C ILE A 287 -1.01 -4.09 -14.96
N PHE A 288 -0.76 -4.43 -13.71
CA PHE A 288 -1.32 -5.63 -13.08
C PHE A 288 -2.85 -5.60 -13.05
N ALA A 289 -3.44 -4.47 -12.69
CA ALA A 289 -4.88 -4.31 -12.69
C ALA A 289 -5.50 -4.52 -14.08
N ILE A 290 -4.87 -3.98 -15.13
CA ILE A 290 -5.29 -4.20 -16.52
C ILE A 290 -5.18 -5.68 -16.89
N ILE A 291 -4.05 -6.33 -16.60
CA ILE A 291 -3.83 -7.75 -16.88
C ILE A 291 -4.92 -8.61 -16.20
N ILE A 292 -5.21 -8.36 -14.93
CA ILE A 292 -6.20 -9.12 -14.16
C ILE A 292 -7.57 -9.03 -14.83
N VAL A 293 -8.03 -7.81 -15.13
CA VAL A 293 -9.38 -7.60 -15.70
C VAL A 293 -9.46 -8.13 -17.14
N GLN A 294 -8.43 -7.90 -17.96
CA GLN A 294 -8.42 -8.42 -19.34
C GLN A 294 -8.38 -9.95 -19.36
N THR A 295 -7.60 -10.58 -18.47
CA THR A 295 -7.60 -12.04 -18.33
C THR A 295 -8.98 -12.55 -17.91
N TYR A 296 -9.63 -11.91 -16.95
CA TYR A 296 -11.00 -12.26 -16.56
C TYR A 296 -11.97 -12.17 -17.74
N ASN A 297 -11.93 -11.07 -18.49
CA ASN A 297 -12.79 -10.86 -19.66
C ASN A 297 -12.57 -11.92 -20.76
N LEU A 298 -11.30 -12.30 -21.01
CA LEU A 298 -10.95 -13.34 -22.00
C LEU A 298 -11.46 -14.72 -21.57
N VAL A 299 -11.25 -15.11 -20.31
CA VAL A 299 -11.73 -16.40 -19.78
C VAL A 299 -13.24 -16.49 -19.87
N LYS A 300 -13.95 -15.42 -19.48
CA LYS A 300 -15.41 -15.40 -19.53
C LYS A 300 -15.94 -15.49 -20.95
N ARG A 301 -15.34 -14.78 -21.89
CA ARG A 301 -15.73 -14.86 -23.32
C ARG A 301 -15.62 -16.28 -23.85
N ASN A 302 -14.57 -17.01 -23.47
CA ASN A 302 -14.36 -18.38 -23.93
C ASN A 302 -15.39 -19.36 -23.32
N ILE A 303 -15.80 -19.15 -22.05
CA ILE A 303 -16.83 -19.99 -21.41
C ILE A 303 -18.21 -19.81 -22.06
N HIS A 304 -18.53 -18.64 -22.59
CA HIS A 304 -19.81 -18.40 -23.31
C HIS A 304 -19.80 -18.89 -24.76
N LEU A 305 -18.65 -19.33 -25.29
CA LEU A 305 -18.51 -19.88 -26.65
C LEU A 305 -18.49 -21.41 -26.68
N THR A 306 -18.39 -22.05 -25.51
CA THR A 306 -18.54 -23.50 -25.30
C THR A 306 -19.89 -23.82 -24.69
#